data_c58c8ac29e218865038e8b26ae0ec237
#
_entry.id   c58c8ac29e218865038e8b26ae0ec237
#
_cell.length_a   1.000
_cell.length_b   1.000
_cell.length_c   1.000
_cell.angle_alpha   90.00
_cell.angle_beta   90.00
_cell.angle_gamma   90.00
#
_symmetry.space_group_name_H-M   'P 1'
#
loop_
_entity.id
_entity.type
_entity.pdbx_description
1 polymer ?
#
loop_
_entity_poly.entity_id
_entity_poly.type
_entity_poly.pdbx_seq_one_letter_code
_entity_poly.pdbx_strand_id
1 'polypeptide(L)'
;MSNYACLERYIPLVDFMGKICGKNYEIILHDVSTPERSVIAACNEHLSGRRVGDPMTELAKELLRTGAYKEHDYVANYEGRTRGGKRFVSSTYFIKEKGQLVGLICVNHDVEDILVLSEHLSNLLHSFSLPQEEESSAYTEDLDDSIPELSSNLIHSTILGYGIPSNAMHTADKLEILRSLEAQGVFHTKGSIGQVARELHISEPTVYRYLRRIRSEAT
;
A
#
# COMPACT_ATOMS: atom_id res chain seq x y z
N MET A 1 22.06 17.10 17.35
CA MET A 1 21.62 16.70 18.72
C MET A 1 20.68 15.51 18.53
N SER A 2 20.77 14.51 19.42
CA SER A 2 19.88 13.34 19.36
C SER A 2 18.43 13.74 19.65
N ASN A 3 17.47 13.13 18.94
CA ASN A 3 16.04 13.29 19.20
C ASN A 3 15.53 12.35 20.31
N TYR A 4 16.44 11.63 20.97
CA TYR A 4 16.10 10.58 21.93
C TYR A 4 15.10 11.03 23.00
N ALA A 5 15.29 12.21 23.57
CA ALA A 5 14.43 12.74 24.64
C ALA A 5 12.96 12.92 24.22
N CYS A 6 12.68 13.21 22.94
CA CYS A 6 11.30 13.29 22.46
C CYS A 6 10.77 11.93 21.98
N LEU A 7 11.67 11.00 21.64
CA LEU A 7 11.30 9.67 21.15
C LEU A 7 11.13 8.62 22.26
N GLU A 8 11.75 8.84 23.43
CA GLU A 8 11.69 7.92 24.58
C GLU A 8 10.24 7.58 24.98
N ARG A 9 9.31 8.51 24.87
CA ARG A 9 7.88 8.32 25.15
C ARG A 9 7.21 7.30 24.24
N TYR A 10 7.79 6.97 23.07
CA TYR A 10 7.29 5.98 22.13
C TYR A 10 7.82 4.57 22.38
N ILE A 11 8.84 4.40 23.24
CA ILE A 11 9.40 3.08 23.57
C ILE A 11 8.33 2.14 24.15
N PRO A 12 7.50 2.56 25.13
CA PRO A 12 6.43 1.71 25.62
C PRO A 12 5.38 1.35 24.57
N LEU A 13 5.16 2.22 23.56
CA LEU A 13 4.27 1.96 22.46
C LEU A 13 4.80 0.84 21.56
N VAL A 14 6.11 0.76 21.31
CA VAL A 14 6.76 -0.31 20.55
C VAL A 14 6.49 -1.67 21.21
N ASP A 15 6.73 -1.78 22.52
CA ASP A 15 6.47 -3.01 23.28
C ASP A 15 4.98 -3.37 23.26
N PHE A 16 4.11 -2.41 23.48
CA PHE A 16 2.65 -2.59 23.43
C PHE A 16 2.21 -3.10 22.07
N MET A 17 2.63 -2.45 20.98
CA MET A 17 2.28 -2.87 19.61
C MET A 17 2.78 -4.28 19.31
N GLY A 18 4.02 -4.61 19.67
CA GLY A 18 4.57 -5.94 19.47
C GLY A 18 3.76 -7.03 20.19
N LYS A 19 3.20 -6.72 21.37
CA LYS A 19 2.35 -7.66 22.13
C LYS A 19 0.97 -7.83 21.53
N ILE A 20 0.30 -6.74 21.13
CA ILE A 20 -1.08 -6.82 20.59
C ILE A 20 -1.14 -7.35 19.17
N CYS A 21 -0.12 -7.05 18.33
CA CYS A 21 -0.04 -7.54 16.96
C CYS A 21 0.45 -9.00 16.90
N GLY A 22 1.17 -9.46 17.93
CA GLY A 22 1.68 -10.83 18.04
C GLY A 22 3.07 -11.02 17.41
N LYS A 23 3.54 -12.28 17.46
CA LYS A 23 4.93 -12.66 17.15
C LYS A 23 5.34 -12.46 15.69
N ASN A 24 4.40 -12.34 14.77
CA ASN A 24 4.67 -12.18 13.34
C ASN A 24 4.80 -10.69 12.93
N TYR A 25 4.75 -9.78 13.90
CA TYR A 25 4.93 -8.35 13.67
C TYR A 25 6.17 -7.85 14.39
N GLU A 26 7.13 -7.37 13.62
CA GLU A 26 8.29 -6.65 14.15
C GLU A 26 7.97 -5.15 14.18
N ILE A 27 8.26 -4.51 15.32
CA ILE A 27 8.06 -3.07 15.50
C ILE A 27 9.40 -2.45 15.83
N ILE A 28 9.81 -1.45 15.08
CA ILE A 28 11.11 -0.78 15.24
C ILE A 28 10.91 0.74 15.36
N LEU A 29 11.51 1.35 16.37
CA LEU A 29 11.57 2.80 16.53
C LEU A 29 12.96 3.31 16.14
N HIS A 30 12.99 4.29 15.25
CA HIS A 30 14.21 4.93 14.76
C HIS A 30 14.33 6.39 15.22
N ASP A 31 15.51 6.80 15.61
CA ASP A 31 15.95 8.21 15.68
C ASP A 31 16.59 8.60 14.35
N VAL A 32 15.98 9.55 13.62
CA VAL A 32 16.50 9.98 12.32
C VAL A 32 17.74 10.88 12.43
N SER A 33 18.05 11.40 13.61
CA SER A 33 19.23 12.24 13.83
C SER A 33 20.54 11.47 13.86
N THR A 34 20.46 10.14 14.02
CA THR A 34 21.63 9.24 14.10
C THR A 34 21.47 8.05 13.15
N PRO A 35 21.52 8.23 11.81
CA PRO A 35 21.19 7.16 10.83
C PRO A 35 22.05 5.89 10.98
N GLU A 36 23.29 6.02 11.43
CA GLU A 36 24.23 4.90 11.60
C GLU A 36 23.92 4.03 12.85
N ARG A 37 23.11 4.54 13.77
CA ARG A 37 22.67 3.86 14.99
C ARG A 37 21.24 4.25 15.34
N SER A 38 20.39 4.18 14.33
CA SER A 38 19.05 4.78 14.39
C SER A 38 18.04 3.97 15.20
N VAL A 39 18.20 2.65 15.33
CA VAL A 39 17.28 1.82 16.11
C VAL A 39 17.44 2.10 17.59
N ILE A 40 16.40 2.64 18.23
CA ILE A 40 16.40 2.95 19.66
C ILE A 40 15.44 2.06 20.46
N ALA A 41 14.49 1.40 19.81
CA ALA A 41 13.69 0.33 20.40
C ALA A 41 13.25 -0.63 19.29
N ALA A 42 13.11 -1.92 19.65
CA ALA A 42 12.61 -2.95 18.76
C ALA A 42 11.81 -4.00 19.56
N CYS A 43 10.82 -4.61 18.93
CA CYS A 43 10.07 -5.74 19.45
C CYS A 43 9.97 -6.80 18.35
N ASN A 44 10.05 -8.10 18.74
CA ASN A 44 10.09 -9.24 17.82
C ASN A 44 11.29 -9.22 16.85
N GLU A 45 12.43 -8.80 17.33
CA GLU A 45 13.71 -8.68 16.61
C GLU A 45 14.14 -9.95 15.85
N HIS A 46 13.60 -11.10 16.25
CA HIS A 46 13.88 -12.40 15.61
C HIS A 46 13.41 -12.49 14.16
N LEU A 47 12.50 -11.61 13.73
CA LEU A 47 11.94 -11.64 12.39
C LEU A 47 12.93 -11.14 11.33
N SER A 48 13.59 -10.00 11.56
CA SER A 48 14.60 -9.45 10.63
C SER A 48 16.03 -9.60 11.15
N GLY A 49 16.21 -9.92 12.45
CA GLY A 49 17.50 -9.95 13.12
C GLY A 49 18.02 -8.58 13.54
N ARG A 50 17.24 -7.52 13.39
CA ARG A 50 17.63 -6.15 13.72
C ARG A 50 17.56 -5.89 15.22
N ARG A 51 18.47 -5.08 15.71
CA ARG A 51 18.65 -4.80 17.16
C ARG A 51 18.80 -3.32 17.45
N VAL A 52 18.58 -2.94 18.69
CA VAL A 52 18.88 -1.59 19.17
C VAL A 52 20.34 -1.25 18.87
N GLY A 53 20.56 -0.09 18.27
CA GLY A 53 21.88 0.40 17.83
C GLY A 53 22.20 0.10 16.36
N ASP A 54 21.35 -0.63 15.64
CA ASP A 54 21.53 -0.87 14.20
C ASP A 54 21.28 0.39 13.36
N PRO A 55 21.89 0.46 12.16
CA PRO A 55 21.70 1.58 11.24
C PRO A 55 20.31 1.59 10.61
N MET A 56 19.92 2.72 10.04
CA MET A 56 18.71 2.86 9.24
C MET A 56 18.81 2.03 7.95
N THR A 57 17.68 1.46 7.49
CA THR A 57 17.60 0.77 6.20
C THR A 57 17.70 1.76 5.03
N GLU A 58 18.11 1.27 3.85
CA GLU A 58 18.17 2.10 2.65
C GLU A 58 16.79 2.67 2.26
N LEU A 59 15.72 1.87 2.42
CA LEU A 59 14.37 2.36 2.16
C LEU A 59 13.97 3.48 3.12
N ALA A 60 14.28 3.34 4.42
CA ALA A 60 14.00 4.40 5.39
C ALA A 60 14.78 5.68 5.06
N LYS A 61 16.04 5.56 4.63
CA LYS A 61 16.85 6.70 4.13
C LYS A 61 16.22 7.33 2.88
N GLU A 62 15.69 6.51 1.97
CA GLU A 62 15.02 6.98 0.75
C GLU A 62 13.73 7.74 1.08
N LEU A 63 12.91 7.25 2.02
CA LEU A 63 11.71 7.96 2.49
C LEU A 63 12.06 9.33 3.11
N LEU A 64 13.23 9.43 3.76
CA LEU A 64 13.75 10.71 4.26
C LEU A 64 14.16 11.64 3.11
N ARG A 65 14.89 11.10 2.12
CA ARG A 65 15.42 11.84 0.98
C ARG A 65 14.32 12.38 0.07
N THR A 66 13.28 11.59 -0.19
CA THR A 66 12.13 11.98 -1.02
C THR A 66 11.22 12.99 -0.34
N GLY A 67 11.31 13.09 0.99
CA GLY A 67 10.49 14.02 1.75
C GLY A 67 9.03 13.59 1.88
N ALA A 68 8.70 12.31 1.68
CA ALA A 68 7.34 11.76 1.80
C ALA A 68 6.65 12.15 3.12
N TYR A 69 7.42 12.30 4.20
CA TYR A 69 6.91 12.75 5.50
C TYR A 69 6.33 14.16 5.51
N LYS A 70 6.61 15.00 4.51
CA LYS A 70 6.07 16.37 4.42
C LYS A 70 4.60 16.38 4.02
N GLU A 71 4.20 15.42 3.22
CA GLU A 71 2.86 15.32 2.63
C GLU A 71 1.99 14.29 3.37
N HIS A 72 2.62 13.28 3.98
CA HIS A 72 1.93 12.17 4.64
C HIS A 72 2.38 12.02 6.10
N ASP A 73 1.54 11.41 6.93
CA ASP A 73 1.88 11.02 8.29
C ASP A 73 2.43 9.59 8.37
N TYR A 74 2.17 8.78 7.34
CA TYR A 74 2.67 7.41 7.22
C TYR A 74 2.70 6.95 5.76
N VAL A 75 3.45 5.86 5.52
CA VAL A 75 3.36 5.02 4.31
C VAL A 75 3.05 3.60 4.77
N ALA A 76 2.04 2.96 4.19
CA ALA A 76 1.58 1.66 4.64
C ALA A 76 1.53 0.62 3.51
N ASN A 77 1.66 -0.67 3.90
CA ASN A 77 1.46 -1.83 3.03
C ASN A 77 2.38 -1.89 1.81
N TYR A 78 3.65 -1.53 1.98
CA TYR A 78 4.67 -1.72 0.96
C TYR A 78 5.43 -3.04 1.18
N GLU A 79 6.00 -3.57 0.11
CA GLU A 79 6.80 -4.80 0.20
C GLU A 79 8.14 -4.54 0.89
N GLY A 80 8.43 -5.34 1.92
CA GLY A 80 9.73 -5.40 2.59
C GLY A 80 10.40 -6.75 2.35
N ARG A 81 11.74 -6.78 2.27
CA ARG A 81 12.52 -8.03 2.14
C ARG A 81 13.78 -7.96 2.98
N THR A 82 14.14 -9.10 3.61
CA THR A 82 15.47 -9.26 4.17
C THR A 82 16.47 -9.68 3.10
N ARG A 83 17.77 -9.58 3.40
CA ARG A 83 18.83 -10.13 2.52
C ARG A 83 18.70 -11.64 2.32
N GLY A 84 18.12 -12.38 3.27
CA GLY A 84 17.82 -13.79 3.17
C GLY A 84 16.60 -14.13 2.32
N GLY A 85 15.93 -13.12 1.72
CA GLY A 85 14.76 -13.31 0.86
C GLY A 85 13.43 -13.40 1.60
N LYS A 86 13.40 -13.31 2.93
CA LYS A 86 12.17 -13.33 3.72
C LYS A 86 11.31 -12.10 3.38
N ARG A 87 10.02 -12.30 3.16
CA ARG A 87 9.08 -11.27 2.69
C ARG A 87 8.24 -10.73 3.85
N PHE A 88 8.01 -9.42 3.81
CA PHE A 88 7.19 -8.68 4.77
C PHE A 88 6.23 -7.75 4.06
N VAL A 89 5.08 -7.51 4.67
CA VAL A 89 4.29 -6.31 4.42
C VAL A 89 4.68 -5.28 5.46
N SER A 90 5.24 -4.17 5.01
CA SER A 90 5.85 -3.14 5.86
C SER A 90 5.05 -1.85 5.83
N SER A 91 5.12 -1.10 6.93
CA SER A 91 4.51 0.23 7.06
C SER A 91 5.41 1.11 7.91
N THR A 92 5.44 2.41 7.60
CA THR A 92 6.26 3.38 8.34
C THR A 92 5.42 4.58 8.74
N TYR A 93 5.36 4.87 10.03
CA TYR A 93 4.77 6.08 10.60
C TYR A 93 5.84 7.13 10.84
N PHE A 94 5.59 8.38 10.48
CA PHE A 94 6.49 9.51 10.61
C PHE A 94 6.23 10.30 11.89
N ILE A 95 7.16 10.25 12.85
CA ILE A 95 7.08 11.03 14.09
C ILE A 95 7.63 12.42 13.81
N LYS A 96 6.76 13.42 13.94
CA LYS A 96 7.09 14.84 13.70
C LYS A 96 6.97 15.65 14.97
N GLU A 97 7.95 16.52 15.23
CA GLU A 97 7.91 17.53 16.29
C GLU A 97 8.06 18.91 15.65
N LYS A 98 7.07 19.79 15.89
CA LYS A 98 7.04 21.15 15.31
C LYS A 98 7.22 21.15 13.78
N GLY A 99 6.66 20.16 13.09
CA GLY A 99 6.73 20.01 11.63
C GLY A 99 8.06 19.40 11.13
N GLN A 100 9.01 19.09 12.00
CA GLN A 100 10.24 18.41 11.62
C GLN A 100 10.17 16.93 11.95
N LEU A 101 10.65 16.09 11.04
CA LEU A 101 10.73 14.66 11.26
C LEU A 101 11.83 14.37 12.29
N VAL A 102 11.47 13.67 13.37
CA VAL A 102 12.39 13.31 14.46
C VAL A 102 12.60 11.81 14.59
N GLY A 103 11.63 11.00 14.15
CA GLY A 103 11.71 9.55 14.25
C GLY A 103 10.77 8.83 13.31
N LEU A 104 10.92 7.50 13.24
CA LEU A 104 10.06 6.59 12.47
C LEU A 104 9.64 5.43 13.35
N ILE A 105 8.38 5.01 13.26
CA ILE A 105 7.95 3.67 13.70
C ILE A 105 7.75 2.83 12.47
N CYS A 106 8.54 1.77 12.30
CA CYS A 106 8.39 0.78 11.24
C CYS A 106 7.70 -0.45 11.81
N VAL A 107 6.69 -0.92 11.09
CA VAL A 107 5.95 -2.16 11.38
C VAL A 107 6.17 -3.10 10.21
N ASN A 108 6.73 -4.28 10.48
CA ASN A 108 7.03 -5.31 9.49
C ASN A 108 6.24 -6.56 9.83
N HIS A 109 5.23 -6.90 9.03
CA HIS A 109 4.44 -8.10 9.17
C HIS A 109 5.06 -9.21 8.34
N ASP A 110 5.48 -10.29 8.99
CA ASP A 110 5.93 -11.53 8.36
C ASP A 110 4.73 -12.22 7.71
N VAL A 111 4.75 -12.34 6.40
CA VAL A 111 3.65 -12.93 5.62
C VAL A 111 3.98 -14.30 5.04
N GLU A 112 5.08 -14.92 5.47
CA GLU A 112 5.55 -16.19 4.91
C GLU A 112 4.51 -17.30 5.07
N ASP A 113 3.93 -17.46 6.26
CA ASP A 113 2.88 -18.44 6.53
C ASP A 113 1.62 -18.19 5.65
N ILE A 114 1.28 -16.94 5.40
CA ILE A 114 0.14 -16.56 4.55
C ILE A 114 0.42 -16.94 3.09
N LEU A 115 1.64 -16.70 2.62
CA LEU A 115 2.04 -17.04 1.25
C LEU A 115 2.06 -18.55 1.03
N VAL A 116 2.59 -19.33 2.00
CA VAL A 116 2.57 -20.80 1.96
C VAL A 116 1.12 -21.32 1.94
N LEU A 117 0.25 -20.77 2.78
CA LEU A 117 -1.16 -21.14 2.79
C LEU A 117 -1.86 -20.82 1.46
N SER A 118 -1.56 -19.65 0.89
CA SER A 118 -2.08 -19.23 -0.42
C SER A 118 -1.65 -20.19 -1.52
N GLU A 119 -0.37 -20.61 -1.53
CA GLU A 119 0.16 -21.58 -2.48
C GLU A 119 -0.53 -22.95 -2.33
N HIS A 120 -0.69 -23.43 -1.09
CA HIS A 120 -1.41 -24.69 -0.84
C HIS A 120 -2.85 -24.62 -1.30
N LEU A 121 -3.54 -23.51 -1.05
CA LEU A 121 -4.92 -23.31 -1.51
C LEU A 121 -4.99 -23.30 -3.05
N SER A 122 -4.07 -22.61 -3.70
CA SER A 122 -3.92 -22.58 -5.14
C SER A 122 -3.74 -24.00 -5.71
N ASN A 123 -2.82 -24.78 -5.14
CA ASN A 123 -2.58 -26.16 -5.55
C ASN A 123 -3.81 -27.07 -5.37
N LEU A 124 -4.59 -26.85 -4.30
CA LEU A 124 -5.86 -27.58 -4.11
C LEU A 124 -6.90 -27.20 -5.16
N LEU A 125 -7.07 -25.91 -5.45
CA LEU A 125 -7.99 -25.45 -6.49
C LEU A 125 -7.61 -26.03 -7.86
N HIS A 126 -6.32 -26.03 -8.21
CA HIS A 126 -5.83 -26.67 -9.43
C HIS A 126 -6.12 -28.17 -9.48
N SER A 127 -5.91 -28.91 -8.36
CA SER A 127 -6.12 -30.35 -8.32
C SER A 127 -7.58 -30.76 -8.51
N PHE A 128 -8.51 -29.89 -8.14
CA PHE A 128 -9.95 -30.08 -8.35
C PHE A 128 -10.47 -29.45 -9.64
N SER A 129 -9.59 -28.88 -10.50
CA SER A 129 -9.96 -28.11 -11.69
C SER A 129 -10.99 -27.01 -11.40
N LEU A 130 -10.95 -26.47 -10.19
CA LEU A 130 -11.77 -25.33 -9.83
C LEU A 130 -11.20 -24.08 -10.49
N PRO A 131 -12.05 -23.20 -11.05
CA PRO A 131 -11.56 -21.96 -11.63
C PRO A 131 -10.86 -21.13 -10.55
N GLN A 132 -9.63 -20.78 -10.82
CA GLN A 132 -8.95 -19.70 -10.10
C GLN A 132 -9.26 -18.40 -10.84
N GLU A 133 -9.45 -17.32 -10.10
CA GLU A 133 -9.28 -16.00 -10.67
C GLU A 133 -7.78 -15.81 -10.96
N GLU A 134 -7.27 -16.52 -11.96
CA GLU A 134 -5.93 -16.24 -12.48
C GLU A 134 -6.01 -15.03 -13.39
N GLU A 135 -4.92 -14.26 -13.38
CA GLU A 135 -4.59 -13.33 -14.47
C GLU A 135 -5.06 -13.93 -15.79
N SER A 136 -6.08 -13.34 -16.36
CA SER A 136 -6.82 -13.86 -17.51
C SER A 136 -5.84 -14.36 -18.57
N SER A 137 -5.81 -15.67 -18.79
CA SER A 137 -5.28 -16.21 -20.04
C SER A 137 -6.01 -15.50 -21.19
N ALA A 138 -5.25 -15.05 -22.18
CA ALA A 138 -5.73 -14.21 -23.29
C ALA A 138 -6.87 -14.83 -24.14
N TYR A 139 -7.44 -15.94 -23.71
CA TYR A 139 -8.52 -16.67 -24.38
C TYR A 139 -9.41 -17.37 -23.35
N THR A 140 -10.26 -16.61 -22.67
CA THR A 140 -11.43 -17.16 -22.00
C THR A 140 -12.63 -16.79 -22.86
N GLU A 141 -13.23 -17.77 -23.53
CA GLU A 141 -14.51 -17.57 -24.18
C GLU A 141 -15.59 -17.76 -23.11
N ASP A 142 -16.11 -16.68 -22.60
CA ASP A 142 -17.26 -16.70 -21.69
C ASP A 142 -18.52 -16.64 -22.54
N LEU A 143 -19.28 -17.73 -22.55
CA LEU A 143 -20.47 -17.89 -23.39
C LEU A 143 -21.64 -16.99 -22.96
N ASP A 144 -21.53 -16.32 -21.81
CA ASP A 144 -22.49 -15.35 -21.26
C ASP A 144 -21.92 -13.93 -21.11
N ASP A 145 -20.65 -13.67 -21.52
CA ASP A 145 -19.99 -12.39 -21.30
C ASP A 145 -20.60 -11.28 -22.14
N SER A 146 -21.25 -10.41 -21.44
CA SER A 146 -21.55 -9.07 -21.92
C SER A 146 -20.32 -8.18 -21.66
N ILE A 147 -19.87 -7.44 -22.67
CA ILE A 147 -18.87 -6.36 -22.62
C ILE A 147 -18.85 -5.50 -21.29
N PRO A 148 -19.97 -5.35 -20.54
CA PRO A 148 -20.00 -4.70 -19.22
C PRO A 148 -19.14 -5.33 -18.13
N GLU A 149 -18.91 -6.65 -18.10
CA GLU A 149 -18.17 -7.30 -17.00
C GLU A 149 -16.66 -7.10 -17.09
N LEU A 150 -16.09 -7.16 -18.30
CA LEU A 150 -14.68 -6.82 -18.54
C LEU A 150 -14.38 -5.38 -18.12
N SER A 151 -15.27 -4.44 -18.44
CA SER A 151 -15.14 -3.05 -18.00
C SER A 151 -15.25 -2.91 -16.49
N SER A 152 -16.07 -3.74 -15.83
CA SER A 152 -16.24 -3.74 -14.37
C SER A 152 -14.96 -4.17 -13.66
N ASN A 153 -14.36 -5.25 -14.08
CA ASN A 153 -13.12 -5.78 -13.51
C ASN A 153 -11.96 -4.79 -13.71
N LEU A 154 -11.89 -4.15 -14.88
CA LEU A 154 -10.87 -3.15 -15.17
C LEU A 154 -11.02 -1.88 -14.32
N ILE A 155 -12.24 -1.41 -14.09
CA ILE A 155 -12.54 -0.28 -13.20
C ILE A 155 -12.08 -0.64 -11.77
N HIS A 156 -12.50 -1.79 -11.28
CA HIS A 156 -12.20 -2.23 -9.92
C HIS A 156 -10.70 -2.40 -9.68
N SER A 157 -9.99 -3.09 -10.59
CA SER A 157 -8.55 -3.32 -10.48
C SER A 157 -7.74 -2.01 -10.56
N THR A 158 -8.14 -1.07 -11.43
CA THR A 158 -7.47 0.23 -11.55
C THR A 158 -7.61 1.06 -10.27
N ILE A 159 -8.81 1.07 -9.67
CA ILE A 159 -9.07 1.80 -8.42
C ILE A 159 -8.32 1.16 -7.24
N LEU A 160 -8.33 -0.17 -7.13
CA LEU A 160 -7.59 -0.90 -6.09
C LEU A 160 -6.08 -0.71 -6.23
N GLY A 161 -5.56 -0.75 -7.45
CA GLY A 161 -4.14 -0.58 -7.76
C GLY A 161 -3.59 0.80 -7.35
N TYR A 162 -4.48 1.80 -7.16
CA TYR A 162 -4.08 3.13 -6.71
C TYR A 162 -3.69 3.17 -5.22
N GLY A 163 -4.09 2.16 -4.43
CA GLY A 163 -3.64 1.97 -3.05
C GLY A 163 -4.23 2.95 -2.02
N ILE A 164 -5.12 3.86 -2.43
CA ILE A 164 -5.81 4.80 -1.54
C ILE A 164 -7.30 4.45 -1.53
N PRO A 165 -7.94 4.27 -0.36
CA PRO A 165 -9.39 4.05 -0.29
C PRO A 165 -10.17 5.21 -0.95
N SER A 166 -11.20 4.90 -1.75
CA SER A 166 -11.94 5.89 -2.57
C SER A 166 -12.54 7.05 -1.76
N ASN A 167 -12.89 6.81 -0.49
CA ASN A 167 -13.41 7.83 0.43
C ASN A 167 -12.31 8.78 0.96
N ALA A 168 -11.04 8.38 0.90
CA ALA A 168 -9.89 9.18 1.30
C ALA A 168 -9.19 9.88 0.11
N MET A 169 -9.62 9.58 -1.12
CA MET A 169 -9.05 10.16 -2.34
C MET A 169 -9.40 11.64 -2.50
N HIS A 170 -8.39 12.46 -2.80
CA HIS A 170 -8.57 13.84 -3.20
C HIS A 170 -8.97 13.96 -4.69
N THR A 171 -9.35 15.16 -5.10
CA THR A 171 -9.75 15.44 -6.50
C THR A 171 -8.65 15.09 -7.50
N ALA A 172 -7.39 15.30 -7.16
CA ALA A 172 -6.25 14.98 -8.01
C ALA A 172 -6.13 13.47 -8.27
N ASP A 173 -6.26 12.66 -7.23
CA ASP A 173 -6.20 11.19 -7.30
C ASP A 173 -7.32 10.63 -8.21
N LYS A 174 -8.54 11.14 -8.01
CA LYS A 174 -9.71 10.76 -8.82
C LYS A 174 -9.56 11.14 -10.30
N LEU A 175 -8.93 12.27 -10.58
CA LEU A 175 -8.63 12.69 -11.95
C LEU A 175 -7.59 11.77 -12.62
N GLU A 176 -6.60 11.34 -11.88
CA GLU A 176 -5.56 10.44 -12.40
C GLU A 176 -6.11 9.05 -12.69
N ILE A 177 -6.93 8.49 -11.82
CA ILE A 177 -7.66 7.25 -12.06
C ILE A 177 -8.55 7.37 -13.30
N LEU A 178 -9.31 8.45 -13.42
CA LEU A 178 -10.16 8.67 -14.59
C LEU A 178 -9.35 8.82 -15.88
N ARG A 179 -8.17 9.42 -15.82
CA ARG A 179 -7.25 9.51 -16.97
C ARG A 179 -6.74 8.12 -17.39
N SER A 180 -6.40 7.28 -16.44
CA SER A 180 -5.99 5.89 -16.69
C SER A 180 -7.13 5.08 -17.33
N LEU A 181 -8.35 5.16 -16.77
CA LEU A 181 -9.53 4.47 -17.30
C LEU A 181 -9.94 4.98 -18.71
N GLU A 182 -9.78 6.27 -18.99
CA GLU A 182 -10.01 6.85 -20.33
C GLU A 182 -9.01 6.30 -21.34
N ALA A 183 -7.71 6.26 -20.97
CA ALA A 183 -6.67 5.70 -21.82
C ALA A 183 -6.88 4.21 -22.14
N GLN A 184 -7.51 3.48 -21.22
CA GLN A 184 -7.88 2.07 -21.39
C GLN A 184 -9.23 1.88 -22.13
N GLY A 185 -9.89 2.95 -22.54
CA GLY A 185 -11.12 2.90 -23.33
C GLY A 185 -12.39 2.51 -22.55
N VAL A 186 -12.34 2.46 -21.22
CA VAL A 186 -13.43 2.02 -20.34
C VAL A 186 -14.74 2.81 -20.58
N PHE A 187 -14.63 4.10 -20.87
CA PHE A 187 -15.80 4.97 -21.04
C PHE A 187 -16.51 4.85 -22.39
N HIS A 188 -16.06 3.95 -23.26
CA HIS A 188 -16.80 3.55 -24.46
C HIS A 188 -17.88 2.50 -24.16
N THR A 189 -17.84 1.88 -22.97
CA THR A 189 -18.79 0.86 -22.56
C THR A 189 -20.01 1.48 -21.88
N LYS A 190 -21.19 1.06 -22.27
CA LYS A 190 -22.45 1.53 -21.69
C LYS A 190 -22.54 1.16 -20.20
N GLY A 191 -22.80 2.13 -19.33
CA GLY A 191 -22.92 1.93 -17.88
C GLY A 191 -21.64 2.14 -17.08
N SER A 192 -20.46 2.21 -17.71
CA SER A 192 -19.16 2.40 -17.04
C SER A 192 -19.09 3.69 -16.23
N ILE A 193 -19.71 4.77 -16.69
CA ILE A 193 -19.75 6.07 -15.98
C ILE A 193 -20.46 5.92 -14.62
N GLY A 194 -21.61 5.24 -14.60
CA GLY A 194 -22.36 4.99 -13.37
C GLY A 194 -21.59 4.10 -12.39
N GLN A 195 -20.86 3.12 -12.90
CA GLN A 195 -20.02 2.26 -12.07
C GLN A 195 -18.85 3.03 -11.47
N VAL A 196 -18.08 3.75 -12.27
CA VAL A 196 -16.96 4.59 -11.80
C VAL A 196 -17.44 5.63 -10.78
N ALA A 197 -18.62 6.23 -10.99
CA ALA A 197 -19.20 7.16 -10.05
C ALA A 197 -19.45 6.52 -8.68
N ARG A 198 -20.00 5.31 -8.66
CA ARG A 198 -20.23 4.55 -7.41
C ARG A 198 -18.93 4.20 -6.71
N GLU A 199 -17.96 3.63 -7.42
CA GLU A 199 -16.70 3.16 -6.83
C GLU A 199 -15.80 4.30 -6.33
N LEU A 200 -15.81 5.44 -7.01
CA LEU A 200 -15.08 6.64 -6.58
C LEU A 200 -15.87 7.53 -5.60
N HIS A 201 -17.08 7.13 -5.21
CA HIS A 201 -17.97 7.92 -4.34
C HIS A 201 -18.16 9.38 -4.83
N ILE A 202 -18.45 9.54 -6.13
CA ILE A 202 -18.78 10.82 -6.76
C ILE A 202 -20.04 10.69 -7.63
N SER A 203 -20.64 11.82 -8.00
CA SER A 203 -21.81 11.81 -8.89
C SER A 203 -21.40 11.61 -10.37
N GLU A 204 -22.26 10.98 -11.17
CA GLU A 204 -22.05 10.87 -12.62
C GLU A 204 -21.76 12.22 -13.30
N PRO A 205 -22.47 13.31 -12.97
CA PRO A 205 -22.14 14.64 -13.50
C PRO A 205 -20.70 15.08 -13.18
N THR A 206 -20.16 14.65 -12.04
CA THR A 206 -18.76 14.92 -11.68
C THR A 206 -17.80 14.12 -12.56
N VAL A 207 -18.10 12.86 -12.86
CA VAL A 207 -17.32 12.03 -13.79
C VAL A 207 -17.29 12.69 -15.17
N TYR A 208 -18.44 13.09 -15.71
CA TYR A 208 -18.52 13.81 -16.99
C TYR A 208 -17.70 15.09 -17.01
N ARG A 209 -17.74 15.89 -15.94
CA ARG A 209 -16.95 17.12 -15.82
C ARG A 209 -15.45 16.83 -15.86
N TYR A 210 -15.00 15.78 -15.17
CA TYR A 210 -13.59 15.38 -15.12
C TYR A 210 -13.12 14.82 -16.48
N LEU A 211 -13.91 13.98 -17.13
CA LEU A 211 -13.61 13.48 -18.48
C LEU A 211 -13.50 14.60 -19.51
N ARG A 212 -14.39 15.60 -19.44
CA ARG A 212 -14.31 16.76 -20.32
C ARG A 212 -13.02 17.53 -20.14
N ARG A 213 -12.57 17.70 -18.89
CA ARG A 213 -11.29 18.32 -18.57
C ARG A 213 -10.11 17.49 -19.10
N ILE A 214 -10.09 16.18 -18.86
CA ILE A 214 -9.03 15.27 -19.32
C ILE A 214 -8.91 15.32 -20.85
N ARG A 215 -10.03 15.28 -21.56
CA ARG A 215 -10.05 15.34 -23.02
C ARG A 215 -9.59 16.68 -23.57
N SER A 216 -9.86 17.79 -22.87
CA SER A 216 -9.40 19.12 -23.27
C SER A 216 -7.91 19.35 -22.99
N GLU A 217 -7.29 18.60 -22.08
CA GLU A 217 -5.85 18.65 -21.80
C GLU A 217 -5.04 17.77 -22.79
N ALA A 218 -5.69 16.85 -23.50
CA ALA A 218 -5.08 15.94 -24.48
C ALA A 218 -5.10 16.46 -25.93
N THR A 219 -5.71 17.61 -26.20
CA THR A 219 -5.79 18.30 -27.51
C THR A 219 -4.82 19.45 -27.55
#